data_14f75f25272606008b68aadd7ff734e3
#
_entry.id   14f75f25272606008b68aadd7ff734e3
#
_cell.length_a   1.000
_cell.length_b   1.000
_cell.length_c   1.000
_cell.angle_alpha   90.00
_cell.angle_beta   90.00
_cell.angle_gamma   90.00
#
_symmetry.space_group_name_H-M   'P 1'
#
loop_
_entity.id
_entity.type
_entity.pdbx_description
1 polymer ?
#
loop_
_entity_poly.entity_id
_entity_poly.type
_entity_poly.pdbx_seq_one_letter_code
_entity_poly.pdbx_strand_id
1 'polypeptide(L)'
;LCLAGIEGNGQTQLVHALTGLQRASSGTVKLLGQDITHATVRRRSRAGMSHIPEDRHKHGLVLDYTLEDNMVLQRYFEPQFVSKAGFLKRKAIRDYANHLIEQYDVRSGQGPVTVARSMSGGNQQKAIIAREIDKDPELLIAVQPTRGLDVGAIEYIHKQIVAQRDAGKAVLLVSLELDEVMSLSDRILVIYEGEIVGELDPKTTTAEEMGLYMAGAKRKGA
;
A
#
# COMPACT_ATOMS: atom_id res chain seq x y z
N LEU A 1 -6.57 4.97 9.75
CA LEU A 1 -6.65 3.74 10.55
C LEU A 1 -5.36 2.96 10.42
N CYS A 2 -4.80 2.50 11.54
CA CYS A 2 -3.67 1.58 11.53
C CYS A 2 -4.06 0.20 12.07
N LEU A 3 -3.50 -0.85 11.49
CA LEU A 3 -3.48 -2.20 12.02
C LEU A 3 -2.07 -2.48 12.55
N ALA A 4 -1.93 -2.51 13.87
CA ALA A 4 -0.69 -2.80 14.58
C ALA A 4 -0.63 -4.26 15.03
N GLY A 5 0.57 -4.82 15.16
CA GLY A 5 0.78 -6.19 15.65
C GLY A 5 2.20 -6.66 15.40
N ILE A 6 2.62 -7.75 16.04
CA ILE A 6 3.90 -8.40 15.77
C ILE A 6 3.79 -9.25 14.50
N GLU A 7 4.88 -9.39 13.74
CA GLU A 7 4.91 -10.19 12.51
C GLU A 7 4.36 -11.61 12.74
N GLY A 8 3.54 -12.09 11.81
CA GLY A 8 2.95 -13.44 11.87
C GLY A 8 1.58 -13.54 12.57
N ASN A 9 1.03 -12.44 13.06
CA ASN A 9 -0.25 -12.43 13.78
C ASN A 9 -1.50 -12.34 12.88
N GLY A 10 -1.38 -12.55 11.57
CA GLY A 10 -2.53 -12.57 10.66
C GLY A 10 -2.69 -11.33 9.77
N GLN A 11 -1.81 -10.32 9.88
CA GLN A 11 -1.86 -9.10 9.07
C GLN A 11 -1.84 -9.41 7.57
N THR A 12 -0.91 -10.27 7.14
CA THR A 12 -0.75 -10.64 5.73
C THR A 12 -1.99 -11.33 5.18
N GLN A 13 -2.59 -12.26 5.95
CA GLN A 13 -3.81 -12.97 5.57
C GLN A 13 -4.99 -11.99 5.44
N LEU A 14 -5.14 -11.08 6.39
CA LEU A 14 -6.18 -10.04 6.35
C LEU A 14 -6.01 -9.15 5.10
N VAL A 15 -4.81 -8.65 4.85
CA VAL A 15 -4.52 -7.81 3.67
C VAL A 15 -4.79 -8.59 2.37
N HIS A 16 -4.37 -9.85 2.29
CA HIS A 16 -4.62 -10.69 1.11
C HIS A 16 -6.12 -10.93 0.88
N ALA A 17 -6.90 -11.10 1.95
CA ALA A 17 -8.36 -11.22 1.85
C ALA A 17 -8.99 -9.89 1.39
N LEU A 18 -8.54 -8.75 1.94
CA LEU A 18 -9.02 -7.42 1.55
C LEU A 18 -8.68 -7.06 0.09
N THR A 19 -7.48 -7.39 -0.36
CA THR A 19 -7.00 -7.09 -1.71
C THR A 19 -7.45 -8.11 -2.77
N GLY A 20 -7.95 -9.28 -2.33
CA GLY A 20 -8.41 -10.37 -3.21
C GLY A 20 -7.29 -11.28 -3.71
N LEU A 21 -6.10 -11.20 -3.12
CA LEU A 21 -5.00 -12.15 -3.34
C LEU A 21 -5.29 -13.52 -2.72
N GLN A 22 -6.14 -13.54 -1.68
CA GLN A 22 -6.65 -14.75 -1.04
C GLN A 22 -8.16 -14.61 -0.85
N ARG A 23 -8.89 -15.73 -0.97
CA ARG A 23 -10.33 -15.72 -0.66
C ARG A 23 -10.55 -15.68 0.84
N ALA A 24 -11.49 -14.84 1.28
CA ALA A 24 -11.97 -14.88 2.65
C ALA A 24 -12.77 -16.18 2.86
N SER A 25 -12.55 -16.84 4.01
CA SER A 25 -13.30 -18.06 4.40
C SER A 25 -14.74 -17.74 4.83
N SER A 26 -14.94 -16.54 5.41
CA SER A 26 -16.25 -16.06 5.86
C SER A 26 -16.26 -14.53 5.93
N GLY A 27 -17.42 -13.96 6.18
CA GLY A 27 -17.60 -12.51 6.30
C GLY A 27 -17.77 -11.82 4.94
N THR A 28 -17.83 -10.49 4.97
CA THR A 28 -18.04 -9.64 3.79
C THR A 28 -17.05 -8.49 3.75
N VAL A 29 -16.59 -8.14 2.54
CA VAL A 29 -15.76 -6.97 2.28
C VAL A 29 -16.58 -5.99 1.43
N LYS A 30 -16.75 -4.76 1.93
CA LYS A 30 -17.46 -3.71 1.20
C LYS A 30 -16.55 -2.50 0.99
N LEU A 31 -16.59 -1.92 -0.20
CA LEU A 31 -15.92 -0.66 -0.54
C LEU A 31 -16.97 0.30 -1.11
N LEU A 32 -17.07 1.50 -0.54
CA LEU A 32 -18.10 2.49 -0.89
C LEU A 32 -19.53 1.91 -0.93
N GLY A 33 -19.84 1.03 0.03
CA GLY A 33 -21.15 0.34 0.13
C GLY A 33 -21.33 -0.85 -0.82
N GLN A 34 -20.45 -1.05 -1.80
CA GLN A 34 -20.51 -2.18 -2.73
C GLN A 34 -19.84 -3.41 -2.15
N ASP A 35 -20.50 -4.56 -2.25
CA ASP A 35 -19.91 -5.84 -1.87
C ASP A 35 -18.85 -6.26 -2.92
N ILE A 36 -17.62 -6.40 -2.46
CA ILE A 36 -16.46 -6.81 -3.27
C ILE A 36 -15.85 -8.13 -2.76
N THR A 37 -16.53 -8.85 -1.88
CA THR A 37 -16.03 -10.07 -1.21
C THR A 37 -15.46 -11.08 -2.21
N HIS A 38 -16.17 -11.32 -3.30
CA HIS A 38 -15.76 -12.27 -4.35
C HIS A 38 -15.20 -11.59 -5.60
N ALA A 39 -14.96 -10.28 -5.53
CA ALA A 39 -14.41 -9.54 -6.65
C ALA A 39 -12.93 -9.91 -6.90
N THR A 40 -12.55 -9.98 -8.18
CA THR A 40 -11.15 -10.18 -8.58
C THR A 40 -10.30 -8.96 -8.18
N VAL A 41 -8.99 -9.14 -8.07
CA VAL A 41 -8.02 -8.05 -7.79
C VAL A 41 -8.25 -6.86 -8.74
N ARG A 42 -8.39 -7.10 -10.05
CA ARG A 42 -8.66 -6.06 -11.04
C ARG A 42 -9.97 -5.30 -10.76
N ARG A 43 -11.03 -6.01 -10.36
CA ARG A 43 -12.31 -5.37 -10.04
C ARG A 43 -12.22 -4.51 -8.78
N ARG A 44 -11.47 -4.98 -7.75
CA ARG A 44 -11.20 -4.19 -6.53
C ARG A 44 -10.39 -2.94 -6.84
N SER A 45 -9.34 -3.06 -7.65
CA SER A 45 -8.55 -1.91 -8.10
C SER A 45 -9.40 -0.89 -8.85
N ARG A 46 -10.27 -1.33 -9.78
CA ARG A 46 -11.20 -0.44 -10.50
C ARG A 46 -12.29 0.17 -9.62
N ALA A 47 -12.61 -0.46 -8.50
CA ALA A 47 -13.52 0.10 -7.50
C ALA A 47 -12.87 1.16 -6.61
N GLY A 48 -11.60 1.48 -6.83
CA GLY A 48 -10.87 2.51 -6.08
C GLY A 48 -9.97 1.97 -4.96
N MET A 49 -9.54 0.70 -5.01
CA MET A 49 -8.58 0.16 -4.06
C MET A 49 -7.17 0.18 -4.62
N SER A 50 -6.22 0.75 -3.87
CA SER A 50 -4.79 0.65 -4.12
C SER A 50 -4.07 -0.08 -3.00
N HIS A 51 -2.96 -0.74 -3.33
CA HIS A 51 -2.21 -1.57 -2.39
C HIS A 51 -0.71 -1.39 -2.56
N ILE A 52 -0.05 -0.86 -1.53
CA ILE A 52 1.40 -0.85 -1.37
C ILE A 52 1.76 -2.09 -0.58
N PRO A 53 2.39 -3.11 -1.20
CA PRO A 53 2.66 -4.39 -0.56
C PRO A 53 3.85 -4.33 0.38
N GLU A 54 3.88 -5.24 1.35
CA GLU A 54 4.98 -5.41 2.30
C GLU A 54 6.32 -5.73 1.61
N ASP A 55 6.30 -6.68 0.68
CA ASP A 55 7.48 -7.07 -0.11
C ASP A 55 7.43 -6.44 -1.50
N ARG A 56 8.23 -5.36 -1.67
CA ARG A 56 8.32 -4.63 -2.93
C ARG A 56 8.90 -5.45 -4.08
N HIS A 57 9.74 -6.45 -3.79
CA HIS A 57 10.38 -7.29 -4.80
C HIS A 57 9.49 -8.45 -5.24
N LYS A 58 8.71 -9.00 -4.33
CA LYS A 58 7.83 -10.14 -4.61
C LYS A 58 6.48 -9.72 -5.18
N HIS A 59 5.94 -8.61 -4.68
CA HIS A 59 4.58 -8.18 -4.99
C HIS A 59 4.46 -6.75 -5.52
N GLY A 60 5.50 -5.94 -5.37
CA GLY A 60 5.48 -4.53 -5.75
C GLY A 60 5.90 -4.28 -7.18
N LEU A 61 7.03 -4.80 -7.61
CA LEU A 61 7.66 -4.55 -8.91
C LEU A 61 8.04 -5.85 -9.61
N VAL A 62 8.03 -5.82 -10.94
CA VAL A 62 8.73 -6.81 -11.76
C VAL A 62 10.14 -6.27 -11.97
N LEU A 63 11.12 -6.81 -11.23
CA LEU A 63 12.45 -6.24 -11.12
C LEU A 63 13.22 -6.14 -12.46
N ASP A 64 12.98 -7.07 -13.39
CA ASP A 64 13.63 -7.11 -14.70
C ASP A 64 12.91 -6.25 -15.75
N TYR A 65 11.79 -5.64 -15.42
CA TYR A 65 11.08 -4.69 -16.26
C TYR A 65 11.62 -3.27 -16.07
N THR A 66 11.41 -2.45 -17.10
CA THR A 66 11.69 -1.02 -17.02
C THR A 66 10.76 -0.32 -16.03
N LEU A 67 11.15 0.86 -15.58
CA LEU A 67 10.33 1.68 -14.72
C LEU A 67 9.00 2.04 -15.41
N GLU A 68 9.01 2.41 -16.70
CA GLU A 68 7.80 2.71 -17.47
C GLU A 68 6.83 1.52 -17.55
N ASP A 69 7.34 0.29 -17.71
CA ASP A 69 6.50 -0.91 -17.73
C ASP A 69 5.91 -1.20 -16.34
N ASN A 70 6.70 -1.00 -15.28
CA ASN A 70 6.22 -1.14 -13.90
C ASN A 70 5.15 -0.09 -13.52
N MET A 71 5.26 1.16 -14.02
CA MET A 71 4.29 2.22 -13.75
C MET A 71 2.90 1.90 -14.32
N VAL A 72 2.82 1.21 -15.45
CA VAL A 72 1.54 0.85 -16.08
C VAL A 72 1.11 -0.59 -15.84
N LEU A 73 1.86 -1.37 -15.08
CA LEU A 73 1.66 -2.81 -14.90
C LEU A 73 0.23 -3.21 -14.54
N GLN A 74 -0.45 -2.41 -13.76
CA GLN A 74 -1.83 -2.67 -13.32
C GLN A 74 -2.88 -1.98 -14.21
N ARG A 75 -2.46 -1.13 -15.18
CA ARG A 75 -3.33 -0.28 -16.01
C ARG A 75 -3.07 -0.41 -17.51
N TYR A 76 -2.14 -1.26 -17.93
CA TYR A 76 -1.74 -1.41 -19.35
C TYR A 76 -2.90 -1.63 -20.31
N PHE A 77 -4.03 -2.16 -19.83
CA PHE A 77 -5.24 -2.45 -20.59
C PHE A 77 -6.15 -1.22 -20.78
N GLU A 78 -5.84 -0.08 -20.14
CA GLU A 78 -6.64 1.13 -20.26
C GLU A 78 -6.47 1.76 -21.66
N PRO A 79 -7.53 2.38 -22.22
CA PRO A 79 -7.49 2.93 -23.58
C PRO A 79 -6.39 3.96 -23.84
N GLN A 80 -5.88 4.61 -22.78
CA GLN A 80 -4.75 5.53 -22.90
C GLN A 80 -3.43 4.80 -23.20
N PHE A 81 -3.24 3.55 -22.75
CA PHE A 81 -2.02 2.77 -22.89
C PHE A 81 -2.08 1.68 -23.95
N VAL A 82 -3.28 1.29 -24.38
CA VAL A 82 -3.47 0.26 -25.41
C VAL A 82 -4.34 0.79 -26.57
N SER A 83 -3.99 0.41 -27.79
CA SER A 83 -4.79 0.70 -28.97
C SER A 83 -5.98 -0.24 -29.08
N LYS A 84 -6.97 0.09 -29.94
CA LYS A 84 -8.10 -0.80 -30.23
C LYS A 84 -7.67 -2.15 -30.81
N ALA A 85 -6.52 -2.21 -31.47
CA ALA A 85 -5.93 -3.43 -32.03
C ALA A 85 -5.10 -4.24 -31.02
N GLY A 86 -5.03 -3.82 -29.72
CA GLY A 86 -4.31 -4.53 -28.67
C GLY A 86 -2.83 -4.20 -28.55
N PHE A 87 -2.30 -3.25 -29.33
CA PHE A 87 -0.90 -2.84 -29.24
C PHE A 87 -0.70 -1.77 -28.18
N LEU A 88 0.38 -1.91 -27.39
CA LEU A 88 0.77 -0.92 -26.39
C LEU A 88 1.23 0.38 -27.05
N LYS A 89 0.74 1.50 -26.56
CA LYS A 89 1.11 2.84 -26.98
C LYS A 89 2.37 3.30 -26.25
N ARG A 90 3.54 2.84 -26.68
CA ARG A 90 4.83 3.05 -25.99
C ARG A 90 5.12 4.52 -25.67
N LYS A 91 4.77 5.45 -26.57
CA LYS A 91 4.95 6.88 -26.31
C LYS A 91 4.10 7.35 -25.13
N ALA A 92 2.82 6.98 -25.08
CA ALA A 92 1.93 7.36 -23.99
C ALA A 92 2.36 6.77 -22.64
N ILE A 93 2.86 5.52 -22.65
CA ILE A 93 3.42 4.87 -21.45
C ILE A 93 4.65 5.63 -20.97
N ARG A 94 5.55 6.01 -21.85
CA ARG A 94 6.76 6.77 -21.52
C ARG A 94 6.44 8.18 -21.01
N ASP A 95 5.55 8.88 -21.64
CA ASP A 95 5.11 10.22 -21.23
C ASP A 95 4.49 10.16 -19.83
N TYR A 96 3.65 9.16 -19.57
CA TYR A 96 3.04 8.90 -18.25
C TYR A 96 4.09 8.56 -17.19
N ALA A 97 5.04 7.69 -17.51
CA ALA A 97 6.11 7.35 -16.58
C ALA A 97 7.01 8.55 -16.25
N ASN A 98 7.34 9.39 -17.22
CA ASN A 98 8.07 10.64 -16.99
C ASN A 98 7.30 11.57 -16.04
N HIS A 99 5.99 11.72 -16.22
CA HIS A 99 5.15 12.51 -15.34
C HIS A 99 5.22 12.00 -13.88
N LEU A 100 5.09 10.69 -13.68
CA LEU A 100 5.19 10.10 -12.34
C LEU A 100 6.59 10.23 -11.73
N ILE A 101 7.64 10.05 -12.52
CA ILE A 101 9.04 10.22 -12.10
C ILE A 101 9.26 11.63 -11.55
N GLU A 102 8.77 12.64 -12.26
CA GLU A 102 8.90 14.04 -11.87
C GLU A 102 8.03 14.37 -10.64
N GLN A 103 6.75 14.00 -10.68
CA GLN A 103 5.79 14.33 -9.62
C GLN A 103 6.15 13.69 -8.27
N TYR A 104 6.69 12.48 -8.28
CA TYR A 104 7.01 11.71 -7.07
C TYR A 104 8.50 11.65 -6.74
N ASP A 105 9.33 12.49 -7.38
CA ASP A 105 10.79 12.52 -7.18
C ASP A 105 11.42 11.11 -7.20
N VAL A 106 11.09 10.33 -8.21
CA VAL A 106 11.66 8.98 -8.40
C VAL A 106 13.00 9.12 -9.12
N ARG A 107 14.11 8.85 -8.43
CA ARG A 107 15.43 8.93 -9.03
C ARG A 107 15.79 7.64 -9.74
N SER A 108 16.12 7.75 -11.02
CA SER A 108 16.46 6.63 -11.89
C SER A 108 17.57 7.04 -12.85
N GLY A 109 18.53 6.13 -13.11
CA GLY A 109 19.75 6.46 -13.86
C GLY A 109 19.50 6.78 -15.34
N GLN A 110 18.45 6.20 -15.94
CA GLN A 110 18.10 6.35 -17.35
C GLN A 110 16.63 6.79 -17.55
N GLY A 111 16.04 7.46 -16.53
CA GLY A 111 14.64 7.84 -16.57
C GLY A 111 13.70 6.63 -16.67
N PRO A 112 12.64 6.71 -17.49
CA PRO A 112 11.61 5.68 -17.56
C PRO A 112 12.10 4.32 -18.08
N VAL A 113 13.22 4.26 -18.80
CA VAL A 113 13.78 3.00 -19.31
C VAL A 113 14.74 2.29 -18.33
N THR A 114 14.96 2.88 -17.16
CA THR A 114 15.75 2.25 -16.10
C THR A 114 15.13 0.92 -15.69
N VAL A 115 15.92 -0.14 -15.66
CA VAL A 115 15.48 -1.45 -15.15
C VAL A 115 15.31 -1.36 -13.63
N ALA A 116 14.14 -1.76 -13.11
CA ALA A 116 13.77 -1.56 -11.71
C ALA A 116 14.76 -2.18 -10.72
N ARG A 117 15.40 -3.29 -11.07
CA ARG A 117 16.43 -3.96 -10.26
C ARG A 117 17.65 -3.08 -9.97
N SER A 118 18.00 -2.16 -10.87
CA SER A 118 19.17 -1.28 -10.73
C SER A 118 18.91 -0.05 -9.83
N MET A 119 17.68 0.15 -9.38
CA MET A 119 17.29 1.28 -8.54
C MET A 119 17.53 0.98 -7.06
N SER A 120 17.80 2.02 -6.26
CA SER A 120 17.83 1.89 -4.79
C SER A 120 16.46 1.51 -4.23
N GLY A 121 16.43 0.85 -3.05
CA GLY A 121 15.20 0.44 -2.39
C GLY A 121 14.24 1.59 -2.15
N GLY A 122 14.75 2.78 -1.77
CA GLY A 122 13.92 3.98 -1.59
C GLY A 122 13.27 4.45 -2.88
N ASN A 123 13.99 4.42 -4.01
CA ASN A 123 13.41 4.81 -5.31
C ASN A 123 12.47 3.75 -5.87
N GLN A 124 12.72 2.46 -5.62
CA GLN A 124 11.77 1.39 -5.92
C GLN A 124 10.45 1.61 -5.16
N GLN A 125 10.53 1.95 -3.88
CA GLN A 125 9.35 2.22 -3.06
C GLN A 125 8.61 3.48 -3.52
N LYS A 126 9.32 4.57 -3.84
CA LYS A 126 8.73 5.77 -4.44
C LYS A 126 7.98 5.44 -5.74
N ALA A 127 8.52 4.56 -6.58
CA ALA A 127 7.88 4.13 -7.82
C ALA A 127 6.57 3.37 -7.56
N ILE A 128 6.53 2.49 -6.56
CA ILE A 128 5.31 1.78 -6.15
C ILE A 128 4.28 2.80 -5.64
N ILE A 129 4.69 3.70 -4.76
CA ILE A 129 3.82 4.74 -4.20
C ILE A 129 3.25 5.64 -5.28
N ALA A 130 4.10 6.11 -6.23
CA ALA A 130 3.67 6.90 -7.36
C ALA A 130 2.56 6.18 -8.16
N ARG A 131 2.79 4.92 -8.54
CA ARG A 131 1.83 4.09 -9.26
C ARG A 131 0.52 3.90 -8.51
N GLU A 132 0.60 3.67 -7.19
CA GLU A 132 -0.59 3.36 -6.39
C GLU A 132 -1.42 4.60 -6.05
N ILE A 133 -0.77 5.75 -5.80
CA ILE A 133 -1.44 7.01 -5.46
C ILE A 133 -1.99 7.72 -6.69
N ASP A 134 -1.28 7.69 -7.83
CA ASP A 134 -1.73 8.34 -9.07
C ASP A 134 -3.04 7.74 -9.64
N LYS A 135 -3.43 6.56 -9.18
CA LYS A 135 -4.73 5.98 -9.50
C LYS A 135 -5.89 6.71 -8.81
N ASP A 136 -5.61 7.69 -7.95
CA ASP A 136 -6.59 8.41 -7.12
C ASP A 136 -7.52 7.45 -6.35
N PRO A 137 -6.98 6.57 -5.49
CA PRO A 137 -7.76 5.54 -4.83
C PRO A 137 -8.72 6.12 -3.80
N GLU A 138 -9.86 5.46 -3.60
CA GLU A 138 -10.76 5.71 -2.47
C GLU A 138 -10.26 5.04 -1.18
N LEU A 139 -9.54 3.93 -1.33
CA LEU A 139 -8.88 3.21 -0.23
C LEU A 139 -7.44 2.87 -0.60
N LEU A 140 -6.49 3.41 0.15
CA LEU A 140 -5.09 3.04 0.09
C LEU A 140 -4.77 2.06 1.23
N ILE A 141 -4.34 0.83 0.90
CA ILE A 141 -3.80 -0.13 1.86
C ILE A 141 -2.28 -0.07 1.75
N ALA A 142 -1.60 0.35 2.81
CA ALA A 142 -0.13 0.45 2.86
C ALA A 142 0.41 -0.51 3.92
N VAL A 143 1.17 -1.52 3.48
CA VAL A 143 1.70 -2.57 4.36
C VAL A 143 3.19 -2.39 4.52
N GLN A 144 3.64 -2.07 5.74
CA GLN A 144 5.04 -1.81 6.09
C GLN A 144 5.76 -0.93 5.02
N PRO A 145 5.16 0.22 4.65
CA PRO A 145 5.60 0.98 3.48
C PRO A 145 7.02 1.54 3.61
N THR A 146 7.54 1.62 4.83
CA THR A 146 8.84 2.20 5.18
C THR A 146 9.92 1.17 5.50
N ARG A 147 9.57 -0.13 5.50
CA ARG A 147 10.48 -1.20 5.92
C ARG A 147 11.79 -1.22 5.14
N GLY A 148 12.92 -1.11 5.88
CA GLY A 148 14.27 -1.21 5.34
C GLY A 148 14.68 -0.01 4.46
N LEU A 149 14.15 1.17 4.74
CA LEU A 149 14.46 2.40 4.03
C LEU A 149 15.25 3.37 4.92
N ASP A 150 15.91 4.33 4.28
CA ASP A 150 16.56 5.44 4.96
C ASP A 150 15.55 6.48 5.45
N VAL A 151 15.98 7.32 6.42
CA VAL A 151 15.13 8.32 7.08
C VAL A 151 14.48 9.29 6.08
N GLY A 152 15.20 9.71 5.04
CA GLY A 152 14.65 10.63 4.03
C GLY A 152 13.53 10.00 3.21
N ALA A 153 13.66 8.70 2.87
CA ALA A 153 12.61 7.96 2.19
C ALA A 153 11.41 7.73 3.11
N ILE A 154 11.64 7.42 4.40
CA ILE A 154 10.57 7.26 5.40
C ILE A 154 9.74 8.53 5.51
N GLU A 155 10.38 9.69 5.74
CA GLU A 155 9.66 10.98 5.82
C GLU A 155 8.84 11.28 4.56
N TYR A 156 9.41 11.02 3.39
CA TYR A 156 8.71 11.22 2.13
C TYR A 156 7.43 10.37 2.06
N ILE A 157 7.54 9.08 2.40
CA ILE A 157 6.42 8.13 2.36
C ILE A 157 5.33 8.53 3.35
N HIS A 158 5.70 8.89 4.57
CA HIS A 158 4.76 9.37 5.58
C HIS A 158 3.97 10.58 5.07
N LYS A 159 4.65 11.56 4.45
CA LYS A 159 3.99 12.74 3.83
C LYS A 159 2.99 12.34 2.74
N GLN A 160 3.33 11.36 1.90
CA GLN A 160 2.41 10.87 0.85
C GLN A 160 1.17 10.18 1.45
N ILE A 161 1.34 9.36 2.47
CA ILE A 161 0.24 8.68 3.17
C ILE A 161 -0.68 9.69 3.86
N VAL A 162 -0.10 10.65 4.58
CA VAL A 162 -0.86 11.71 5.26
C VAL A 162 -1.62 12.58 4.24
N ALA A 163 -0.99 12.92 3.11
CA ALA A 163 -1.63 13.68 2.04
C ALA A 163 -2.87 12.96 1.48
N GLN A 164 -2.87 11.62 1.38
CA GLN A 164 -4.05 10.86 0.97
C GLN A 164 -5.19 10.98 1.99
N ARG A 165 -4.88 10.88 3.30
CA ARG A 165 -5.85 11.10 4.37
C ARG A 165 -6.43 12.52 4.32
N ASP A 166 -5.58 13.53 4.16
CA ASP A 166 -5.97 14.94 4.14
C ASP A 166 -6.80 15.29 2.89
N ALA A 167 -6.62 14.55 1.81
CA ALA A 167 -7.48 14.59 0.62
C ALA A 167 -8.83 13.87 0.80
N GLY A 168 -9.13 13.37 2.01
CA GLY A 168 -10.39 12.69 2.34
C GLY A 168 -10.45 11.22 1.91
N LYS A 169 -9.33 10.62 1.53
CA LYS A 169 -9.25 9.20 1.17
C LYS A 169 -9.13 8.31 2.41
N ALA A 170 -9.67 7.10 2.33
CA ALA A 170 -9.47 6.11 3.36
C ALA A 170 -8.06 5.52 3.26
N VAL A 171 -7.36 5.44 4.40
CA VAL A 171 -6.05 4.80 4.50
C VAL A 171 -6.07 3.70 5.55
N LEU A 172 -5.67 2.49 5.16
CA LEU A 172 -5.33 1.40 6.06
C LEU A 172 -3.81 1.22 6.05
N LEU A 173 -3.16 1.69 7.11
CA LEU A 173 -1.74 1.44 7.36
C LEU A 173 -1.60 0.14 8.14
N VAL A 174 -0.75 -0.77 7.69
CA VAL A 174 -0.34 -1.95 8.47
C VAL A 174 1.13 -1.79 8.80
N SER A 175 1.45 -1.65 10.07
CA SER A 175 2.81 -1.42 10.54
C SER A 175 3.13 -2.22 11.80
N LEU A 176 4.41 -2.60 11.91
CA LEU A 176 4.99 -3.26 13.09
C LEU A 176 5.78 -2.26 13.94
N GLU A 177 6.02 -1.05 13.42
CA GLU A 177 6.83 -0.01 14.06
C GLU A 177 5.94 0.87 14.93
N LEU A 178 6.17 0.84 16.25
CA LEU A 178 5.36 1.59 17.24
C LEU A 178 5.31 3.08 16.92
N ASP A 179 6.45 3.68 16.56
CA ASP A 179 6.55 5.11 16.28
C ASP A 179 5.74 5.50 15.03
N GLU A 180 5.77 4.66 13.98
CA GLU A 180 4.97 4.86 12.78
C GLU A 180 3.48 4.76 13.09
N VAL A 181 3.07 3.75 13.85
CA VAL A 181 1.69 3.55 14.28
C VAL A 181 1.20 4.76 15.08
N MET A 182 1.94 5.19 16.09
CA MET A 182 1.55 6.29 16.98
C MET A 182 1.49 7.63 16.27
N SER A 183 2.42 7.89 15.35
CA SER A 183 2.54 9.20 14.68
C SER A 183 1.56 9.42 13.52
N LEU A 184 1.15 8.35 12.84
CA LEU A 184 0.34 8.47 11.62
C LEU A 184 -1.13 8.10 11.81
N SER A 185 -1.51 7.52 12.96
CA SER A 185 -2.84 6.97 13.12
C SER A 185 -3.84 7.95 13.72
N ASP A 186 -5.05 7.94 13.22
CA ASP A 186 -6.22 8.54 13.90
C ASP A 186 -6.92 7.52 14.82
N ARG A 187 -6.70 6.21 14.52
CA ARG A 187 -7.31 5.08 15.22
C ARG A 187 -6.45 3.84 15.00
N ILE A 188 -6.23 3.04 16.03
CA ILE A 188 -5.38 1.87 15.99
C ILE A 188 -6.21 0.62 16.31
N LEU A 189 -6.14 -0.39 15.44
CA LEU A 189 -6.57 -1.76 15.74
C LEU A 189 -5.32 -2.60 16.00
N VAL A 190 -5.35 -3.41 17.04
CA VAL A 190 -4.25 -4.34 17.33
C VAL A 190 -4.68 -5.76 17.03
N ILE A 191 -3.89 -6.45 16.22
CA ILE A 191 -4.12 -7.85 15.84
C ILE A 191 -3.13 -8.76 16.59
N TYR A 192 -3.65 -9.84 17.17
CA TYR A 192 -2.87 -10.89 17.80
C TYR A 192 -3.54 -12.24 17.52
N GLU A 193 -2.77 -13.24 17.05
CA GLU A 193 -3.27 -14.59 16.68
C GLU A 193 -4.51 -14.60 15.77
N GLY A 194 -4.57 -13.65 14.83
CA GLY A 194 -5.67 -13.54 13.86
C GLY A 194 -6.91 -12.82 14.39
N GLU A 195 -6.90 -12.33 15.62
CA GLU A 195 -8.02 -11.61 16.23
C GLU A 195 -7.68 -10.14 16.48
N ILE A 196 -8.68 -9.26 16.38
CA ILE A 196 -8.55 -7.86 16.81
C ILE A 196 -8.73 -7.83 18.33
N VAL A 197 -7.62 -7.74 19.05
CA VAL A 197 -7.56 -7.79 20.51
C VAL A 197 -7.72 -6.43 21.17
N GLY A 198 -7.57 -5.34 20.42
CA GLY A 198 -7.70 -3.97 20.93
C GLY A 198 -8.08 -2.96 19.86
N GLU A 199 -8.75 -1.92 20.29
CA GLU A 199 -8.99 -0.70 19.55
C GLU A 199 -8.56 0.48 20.42
N LEU A 200 -7.58 1.26 19.95
CA LEU A 200 -6.87 2.25 20.74
C LEU A 200 -6.92 3.62 20.05
N ASP A 201 -6.92 4.66 20.88
CA ASP A 201 -6.75 6.05 20.44
C ASP A 201 -5.27 6.44 20.62
N PRO A 202 -4.54 6.81 19.58
CA PRO A 202 -3.13 7.19 19.67
C PRO A 202 -2.89 8.41 20.58
N LYS A 203 -3.91 9.23 20.83
CA LYS A 203 -3.80 10.41 21.70
C LYS A 203 -3.77 10.07 23.20
N THR A 204 -4.33 8.93 23.58
CA THR A 204 -4.49 8.53 24.98
C THR A 204 -3.71 7.26 25.32
N THR A 205 -3.29 6.49 24.32
CA THR A 205 -2.56 5.22 24.49
C THR A 205 -1.05 5.48 24.56
N THR A 206 -0.36 4.77 25.46
CA THR A 206 1.10 4.80 25.50
C THR A 206 1.70 3.69 24.62
N ALA A 207 2.96 3.86 24.20
CA ALA A 207 3.70 2.82 23.48
C ALA A 207 3.79 1.50 24.28
N GLU A 208 3.94 1.60 25.63
CA GLU A 208 3.96 0.46 26.51
C GLU A 208 2.62 -0.29 26.50
N GLU A 209 1.52 0.43 26.64
CA GLU A 209 0.18 -0.16 26.58
C GLU A 209 -0.08 -0.84 25.22
N MET A 210 0.28 -0.20 24.12
CA MET A 210 0.16 -0.79 22.80
C MET A 210 1.00 -2.05 22.68
N GLY A 211 2.23 -2.05 23.21
CA GLY A 211 3.10 -3.23 23.27
C GLY A 211 2.47 -4.41 23.98
N LEU A 212 1.75 -4.18 25.10
CA LEU A 212 1.03 -5.23 25.82
C LEU A 212 -0.07 -5.87 24.98
N TYR A 213 -0.84 -5.07 24.22
CA TYR A 213 -1.83 -5.62 23.28
C TYR A 213 -1.17 -6.40 22.14
N MET A 214 -0.09 -5.87 21.55
CA MET A 214 0.63 -6.53 20.46
C MET A 214 1.25 -7.86 20.90
N ALA A 215 1.67 -7.97 22.16
CA ALA A 215 2.20 -9.20 22.76
C ALA A 215 1.11 -10.18 23.25
N GLY A 216 -0.17 -9.83 23.13
CA GLY A 216 -1.29 -10.63 23.62
C GLY A 216 -1.46 -10.66 25.15
N ALA A 217 -0.69 -9.85 25.87
CA ALA A 217 -0.75 -9.74 27.34
C ALA A 217 -1.97 -8.92 27.81
N LYS A 218 -2.57 -8.12 26.92
CA LYS A 218 -3.79 -7.35 27.17
C LYS A 218 -4.80 -7.56 26.03
N ARG A 219 -6.08 -7.71 26.37
CA ARG A 219 -7.18 -7.84 25.41
C ARG A 219 -8.34 -6.93 25.82
N LYS A 220 -9.12 -6.45 24.84
CA LYS A 220 -10.32 -5.63 25.09
C LYS A 220 -11.34 -6.46 25.86
N GLY A 221 -11.73 -6.01 27.06
CA GLY A 221 -12.74 -6.68 27.89
C GLY A 221 -12.21 -7.76 28.85
N ALA A 222 -10.88 -7.86 29.02
CA ALA A 222 -10.28 -8.66 30.08
C ALA A 222 -9.97 -7.81 31.32
#